data_7c12560fad487ca3ccaae6a010864547
#
_entry.id   7c12560fad487ca3ccaae6a010864547
#
_cell.length_a   1.000
_cell.length_b   1.000
_cell.length_c   1.000
_cell.angle_alpha   90.00
_cell.angle_beta   90.00
_cell.angle_gamma   90.00
#
_symmetry.space_group_name_H-M   'P 1'
#
loop_
_entity.id
_entity.type
_entity.pdbx_description
1 polymer ?
#
loop_
_entity_poly.entity_id
_entity_poly.type
_entity_poly.pdbx_seq_one_letter_code
_entity_poly.pdbx_strand_id
1 'polypeptide(L)'
;MGCASSAKHESTGQYVDDTAITAKVKTAIFEQPTLKSAEINVETFKGVVQLSGFVSSQANIDRAVVVARNVKGVASVTNKMSVK
;
A
#
# COMPACT_ATOMS: atom_id res chain seq x y z
N MET A 1 -13.24 -10.95 24.43
CA MET A 1 -12.82 -10.37 23.69
C MET A 1 -12.13 -10.10 23.27
N GLY A 2 -12.65 -10.63 23.90
CA GLY A 2 -12.13 -10.30 23.10
C GLY A 2 -11.62 -10.07 22.95
N CYS A 3 -11.99 -10.55 23.22
CA CYS A 3 -11.50 -10.05 22.70
C CYS A 3 -10.93 -9.87 22.40
N ALA A 4 -11.28 -10.40 22.84
CA ALA A 4 -10.76 -9.99 22.25
C ALA A 4 -10.17 -9.78 21.96
N SER A 5 -10.42 -10.34 22.32
CA SER A 5 -9.89 -9.90 21.74
C SER A 5 -9.18 -9.62 21.56
N SER A 6 -9.38 -10.18 21.91
CA SER A 6 -8.74 -9.66 21.37
C SER A 6 -7.75 -9.41 21.31
N ALA A 7 -7.92 -9.91 21.75
CA ALA A 7 -7.14 -9.42 21.30
C ALA A 7 -6.25 -9.38 21.18
N LYS A 8 -6.29 -9.94 21.34
CA LYS A 8 -5.58 -9.66 20.87
C LYS A 8 -4.98 -9.41 20.46
N HIS A 9 -5.19 -9.77 20.58
CA HIS A 9 -4.66 -9.26 19.79
C HIS A 9 -3.93 -8.85 19.53
N GLU A 10 -3.96 -9.39 20.05
CA GLU A 10 -3.50 -8.73 19.51
C GLU A 10 -2.89 -8.44 19.27
N SER A 11 -3.06 -8.83 19.53
CA SER A 11 -2.72 -8.28 18.81
C SER A 11 -2.45 -8.22 18.08
N THR A 12 -2.74 -8.68 18.22
CA THR A 12 -2.85 -8.64 16.91
C THR A 12 -3.38 -7.50 16.32
N GLY A 13 -3.99 -6.75 16.83
CA GLY A 13 -4.47 -5.58 16.25
C GLY A 13 -3.41 -4.78 15.59
N GLN A 14 -2.21 -4.94 16.04
CA GLN A 14 -1.08 -4.25 15.49
C GLN A 14 -0.54 -4.91 14.26
N TYR A 15 -0.72 -6.21 14.18
CA TYR A 15 -0.17 -6.96 13.07
C TYR A 15 -1.19 -7.04 11.96
N VAL A 16 -0.88 -6.44 10.84
CA VAL A 16 -1.72 -6.53 9.65
C VAL A 16 -0.98 -7.37 8.64
N ASP A 17 -1.67 -8.38 8.11
CA ASP A 17 -1.10 -9.28 7.14
C ASP A 17 -0.61 -8.50 5.92
N ASP A 18 0.64 -8.73 5.51
CA ASP A 18 1.22 -8.06 4.34
C ASP A 18 0.37 -8.27 3.10
N THR A 19 -0.24 -9.45 2.95
CA THR A 19 -1.12 -9.72 1.82
C THR A 19 -2.33 -8.80 1.83
N ALA A 20 -2.91 -8.57 3.00
CA ALA A 20 -4.05 -7.67 3.13
C ALA A 20 -3.65 -6.22 2.83
N ILE A 21 -2.46 -5.82 3.27
CA ILE A 21 -1.95 -4.47 2.98
C ILE A 21 -1.77 -4.31 1.48
N THR A 22 -1.16 -5.30 0.82
CA THR A 22 -0.97 -5.26 -0.63
C THR A 22 -2.30 -5.06 -1.35
N ALA A 23 -3.33 -5.81 -0.96
CA ALA A 23 -4.64 -5.70 -1.59
C ALA A 23 -5.25 -4.32 -1.39
N LYS A 24 -5.12 -3.78 -0.18
CA LYS A 24 -5.67 -2.46 0.13
C LYS A 24 -4.95 -1.36 -0.63
N VAL A 25 -3.63 -1.47 -0.74
CA VAL A 25 -2.83 -0.48 -1.48
C VAL A 25 -3.21 -0.51 -2.95
N LYS A 26 -3.31 -1.71 -3.53
CA LYS A 26 -3.70 -1.84 -4.93
C LYS A 26 -5.06 -1.20 -5.19
N THR A 27 -6.03 -1.49 -4.33
CA THR A 27 -7.37 -0.93 -4.48
C THR A 27 -7.32 0.59 -4.41
N ALA A 28 -6.60 1.13 -3.43
CA ALA A 28 -6.52 2.57 -3.25
C ALA A 28 -5.86 3.25 -4.45
N ILE A 29 -4.81 2.64 -4.99
CA ILE A 29 -4.11 3.19 -6.15
C ILE A 29 -5.03 3.19 -7.37
N PHE A 30 -5.70 2.07 -7.64
CA PHE A 30 -6.51 1.96 -8.83
C PHE A 30 -7.82 2.75 -8.75
N GLU A 31 -8.16 3.26 -7.57
CA GLU A 31 -9.27 4.19 -7.44
C GLU A 31 -8.92 5.60 -7.88
N GLN A 32 -7.62 5.90 -8.05
CA GLN A 32 -7.18 7.20 -8.51
C GLN A 32 -7.31 7.28 -10.03
N PRO A 33 -8.05 8.26 -10.56
CA PRO A 33 -8.26 8.33 -12.01
C PRO A 33 -6.97 8.36 -12.82
N THR A 34 -5.94 9.04 -12.32
CA THR A 34 -4.69 9.18 -13.04
C THR A 34 -3.82 7.93 -12.98
N LEU A 35 -4.17 6.96 -12.12
CA LEU A 35 -3.39 5.76 -11.91
C LEU A 35 -4.08 4.49 -12.35
N LYS A 36 -5.32 4.59 -12.85
CA LYS A 36 -6.13 3.41 -13.17
C LYS A 36 -5.48 2.47 -14.16
N SER A 37 -4.78 3.02 -15.14
CA SER A 37 -4.15 2.22 -16.18
C SER A 37 -2.63 2.18 -16.04
N ALA A 38 -2.10 2.64 -14.93
CA ALA A 38 -0.66 2.61 -14.71
C ALA A 38 -0.19 1.20 -14.43
N GLU A 39 1.04 0.91 -14.80
CA GLU A 39 1.65 -0.39 -14.56
C GLU A 39 2.40 -0.33 -13.24
N ILE A 40 1.67 -0.54 -12.15
CA ILE A 40 2.23 -0.47 -10.81
C ILE A 40 2.12 -1.82 -10.12
N ASN A 41 3.26 -2.33 -9.68
CA ASN A 41 3.31 -3.53 -8.87
C ASN A 41 3.44 -3.13 -7.41
N VAL A 42 2.73 -3.84 -6.55
CA VAL A 42 2.74 -3.57 -5.12
C VAL A 42 3.20 -4.82 -4.39
N GLU A 43 4.20 -4.68 -3.54
CA GLU A 43 4.67 -5.77 -2.69
C GLU A 43 4.82 -5.23 -1.28
N THR A 44 4.49 -6.05 -0.30
CA THR A 44 4.56 -5.65 1.09
C THR A 44 5.34 -6.66 1.89
N PHE A 45 6.29 -6.18 2.68
CA PHE A 45 7.06 -7.03 3.58
C PHE A 45 7.16 -6.33 4.93
N LYS A 46 6.57 -6.95 5.94
CA LYS A 46 6.58 -6.44 7.33
C LYS A 46 6.10 -4.99 7.39
N GLY A 47 5.04 -4.70 6.66
CA GLY A 47 4.45 -3.36 6.66
C GLY A 47 5.12 -2.35 5.75
N VAL A 48 6.25 -2.71 5.14
CA VAL A 48 6.93 -1.84 4.18
C VAL A 48 6.38 -2.16 2.79
N VAL A 49 5.78 -1.16 2.15
CA VAL A 49 5.21 -1.33 0.83
C VAL A 49 6.21 -0.87 -0.22
N GLN A 50 6.48 -1.72 -1.19
CA GLN A 50 7.34 -1.36 -2.31
C GLN A 50 6.47 -1.21 -3.55
N LEU A 51 6.57 -0.06 -4.19
CA LEU A 51 5.87 0.23 -5.43
C LEU A 51 6.89 0.22 -6.56
N SER A 52 6.59 -0.51 -7.64
CA SER A 52 7.49 -0.56 -8.79
C SER A 52 6.67 -0.51 -10.07
N GLY A 53 7.34 -0.22 -11.19
CA GLY A 53 6.70 -0.17 -12.47
C GLY A 53 6.87 1.18 -13.15
N PHE A 54 5.95 1.49 -14.07
CA PHE A 54 6.07 2.68 -14.89
C PHE A 54 4.79 3.49 -14.87
N VAL A 55 4.94 4.80 -14.75
CA VAL A 55 3.82 5.74 -14.77
C VAL A 55 4.14 6.85 -15.76
N SER A 56 3.13 7.66 -16.08
CA SER A 56 3.28 8.67 -17.13
C SER A 56 3.94 9.96 -16.67
N SER A 57 4.07 10.19 -15.37
CA SER A 57 4.65 11.45 -14.90
C SER A 57 5.15 11.31 -13.47
N GLN A 58 6.02 12.23 -13.07
CA GLN A 58 6.49 12.30 -11.70
C GLN A 58 5.33 12.57 -10.73
N ALA A 59 4.37 13.39 -11.16
CA ALA A 59 3.20 13.68 -10.34
C ALA A 59 2.44 12.39 -10.00
N ASN A 60 2.38 11.45 -10.94
CA ASN A 60 1.71 10.18 -10.69
C ASN A 60 2.50 9.31 -9.71
N ILE A 61 3.82 9.34 -9.78
CA ILE A 61 4.64 8.66 -8.78
C ILE A 61 4.33 9.20 -7.40
N ASP A 62 4.35 10.53 -7.27
CA ASP A 62 4.10 11.18 -5.98
C ASP A 62 2.72 10.83 -5.45
N ARG A 63 1.73 10.82 -6.32
CA ARG A 63 0.36 10.48 -5.94
C ARG A 63 0.28 9.04 -5.42
N ALA A 64 0.90 8.11 -6.15
CA ALA A 64 0.87 6.70 -5.77
C ALA A 64 1.51 6.51 -4.38
N VAL A 65 2.62 7.17 -4.13
CA VAL A 65 3.31 7.07 -2.85
C VAL A 65 2.43 7.60 -1.72
N VAL A 66 1.79 8.76 -1.93
CA VAL A 66 0.92 9.34 -0.92
C VAL A 66 -0.28 8.43 -0.63
N VAL A 67 -0.90 7.92 -1.68
CA VAL A 67 -2.05 7.03 -1.53
C VAL A 67 -1.66 5.77 -0.75
N ALA A 68 -0.53 5.18 -1.11
CA ALA A 68 -0.06 3.97 -0.42
C ALA A 68 0.26 4.25 1.05
N ARG A 69 0.89 5.38 1.31
CA ARG A 69 1.27 5.74 2.68
C ARG A 69 0.06 5.92 3.59
N ASN A 70 -1.07 6.32 3.03
CA ASN A 70 -2.27 6.56 3.81
C ASN A 70 -3.09 5.32 4.08
N VAL A 71 -2.72 4.18 3.52
CA VAL A 71 -3.42 2.93 3.79
C VAL A 71 -3.10 2.46 5.20
N LYS A 72 -4.12 2.08 5.94
CA LYS A 72 -3.95 1.62 7.30
C LYS A 72 -3.09 0.36 7.34
N GLY A 73 -2.12 0.34 8.22
CA GLY A 73 -1.22 -0.81 8.37
C GLY A 73 0.12 -0.62 7.67
N VAL A 74 0.23 0.40 6.81
CA VAL A 74 1.49 0.66 6.10
C VAL A 74 2.47 1.38 7.03
N ALA A 75 3.63 0.79 7.21
CA ALA A 75 4.67 1.39 8.05
C ALA A 75 5.48 2.41 7.24
N SER A 76 5.80 2.06 6.00
CA SER A 76 6.53 2.98 5.12
C SER A 76 6.35 2.54 3.69
N VAL A 77 6.72 3.41 2.76
CA VAL A 77 6.60 3.14 1.33
C VAL A 77 7.96 3.37 0.68
N THR A 78 8.39 2.39 -0.12
CA THR A 78 9.60 2.49 -0.92
C THR A 78 9.19 2.64 -2.38
N ASN A 79 9.68 3.68 -3.03
CA ASN A 79 9.37 3.93 -4.43
C ASN A 79 10.45 3.38 -5.35
N LYS A 80 10.03 2.47 -6.24
CA LYS A 80 10.89 1.94 -7.30
C LYS A 80 10.21 2.15 -8.65
N MET A 81 9.31 3.12 -8.74
CA MET A 81 8.64 3.43 -10.00
C MET A 81 9.48 4.38 -10.84
N SER A 82 9.27 4.31 -12.15
CA SER A 82 9.94 5.19 -13.10
C SER A 82 8.90 5.82 -14.02
N VAL A 83 9.25 6.99 -14.55
CA VAL A 83 8.43 7.65 -15.56
C VAL A 83 8.82 7.06 -16.92
N LYS A 84 7.80 6.65 -17.68
CA LYS A 84 8.10 6.09 -19.00
C LYS A 84 8.09 7.13 -20.10
#